data_1ea6cb6bc933ff83cf5fcc78ae826706
#
_entry.id   1ea6cb6bc933ff83cf5fcc78ae826706
#
_cell.length_a   1.000
_cell.length_b   1.000
_cell.length_c   1.000
_cell.angle_alpha   90.00
_cell.angle_beta   90.00
_cell.angle_gamma   90.00
#
_symmetry.space_group_name_H-M   'P 1'
#
loop_
_entity.id
_entity.type
_entity.pdbx_description
1 polymer ?
#
loop_
_entity_poly.entity_id
_entity_poly.type
_entity_poly.pdbx_seq_one_letter_code
_entity_poly.pdbx_strand_id
1 'polypeptide(L)'
;MKRYYITDRKAVGGFRPLMEVIRDQLHLGVDYIQIREKDLSARELAEFSLAVLEVRENGRHTRQPTKIILNSRADVALAIGADGVHLPADAPRQTLPGLLVIRSCHSVQEVKNAQADFIVFGPIFQGHGDQPLMGLEQLRAAAAASPKPVFALGGVDWDNAAKCMAAGAEGIAGIRLFQDPSL
;
A
#
# COMPACT_ATOMS: atom_id res chain seq x y z
N MET A 1 -5.65 -2.76 13.79
CA MET A 1 -4.53 -2.84 12.83
C MET A 1 -5.10 -2.74 11.41
N LYS A 2 -4.66 -1.72 10.67
CA LYS A 2 -5.02 -1.55 9.25
C LYS A 2 -4.16 -2.45 8.36
N ARG A 3 -4.72 -2.88 7.21
CA ARG A 3 -4.07 -3.79 6.27
C ARG A 3 -3.97 -3.15 4.89
N TYR A 4 -2.77 -3.11 4.33
CA TYR A 4 -2.49 -2.49 3.04
C TYR A 4 -1.83 -3.51 2.10
N TYR A 5 -2.62 -4.11 1.24
CA TYR A 5 -2.16 -5.04 0.22
C TYR A 5 -1.56 -4.29 -0.98
N ILE A 6 -0.36 -4.68 -1.40
CA ILE A 6 0.33 -4.16 -2.58
C ILE A 6 0.41 -5.28 -3.62
N THR A 7 -0.07 -5.04 -4.84
CA THR A 7 -0.11 -6.08 -5.88
C THR A 7 1.24 -6.32 -6.53
N ASP A 8 1.46 -7.56 -6.98
CA ASP A 8 2.52 -7.98 -7.90
C ASP A 8 1.98 -9.17 -8.71
N ARG A 9 1.47 -8.90 -9.94
CA ARG A 9 0.89 -9.95 -10.79
C ARG A 9 1.89 -10.99 -11.25
N LYS A 10 3.18 -10.61 -11.34
CA LYS A 10 4.23 -11.54 -11.77
C LYS A 10 4.49 -12.61 -10.72
N ALA A 11 4.40 -12.24 -9.45
CA ALA A 11 4.58 -13.17 -8.35
C ALA A 11 3.47 -14.24 -8.26
N VAL A 12 2.27 -13.94 -8.76
CA VAL A 12 1.13 -14.87 -8.74
C VAL A 12 0.82 -15.50 -10.11
N GLY A 13 1.61 -15.21 -11.15
CA GLY A 13 1.46 -15.84 -12.46
C GLY A 13 0.55 -15.12 -13.45
N GLY A 14 0.19 -13.85 -13.20
CA GLY A 14 -0.52 -13.02 -14.19
C GLY A 14 -1.78 -12.34 -13.67
N PHE A 15 -2.53 -11.74 -14.59
CA PHE A 15 -3.72 -10.95 -14.24
C PHE A 15 -4.87 -11.77 -13.65
N ARG A 16 -5.12 -12.96 -14.18
CA ARG A 16 -6.22 -13.80 -13.71
C ARG A 16 -6.01 -14.26 -12.26
N PRO A 17 -4.87 -14.88 -11.90
CA PRO A 17 -4.58 -15.21 -10.51
C PRO A 17 -4.56 -13.98 -9.59
N LEU A 18 -4.02 -12.84 -10.05
CA LEU A 18 -4.03 -11.61 -9.27
C LEU A 18 -5.45 -11.16 -8.95
N MET A 19 -6.38 -11.23 -9.93
CA MET A 19 -7.77 -10.85 -9.69
C MET A 19 -8.46 -11.78 -8.69
N GLU A 20 -8.11 -13.06 -8.65
CA GLU A 20 -8.59 -14.02 -7.65
C GLU A 20 -8.11 -13.60 -6.26
N VAL A 21 -6.82 -13.32 -6.08
CA VAL A 21 -6.28 -12.79 -4.81
C VAL A 21 -6.96 -11.49 -4.40
N ILE A 22 -7.15 -10.56 -5.33
CA ILE A 22 -7.85 -9.28 -5.04
C ILE A 22 -9.27 -9.53 -4.52
N ARG A 23 -10.03 -10.44 -5.14
CA ARG A 23 -11.39 -10.80 -4.69
C ARG A 23 -11.37 -11.35 -3.26
N ASP A 24 -10.43 -12.24 -2.96
CA ASP A 24 -10.28 -12.80 -1.62
C ASP A 24 -9.95 -11.72 -0.60
N GLN A 25 -9.03 -10.80 -0.92
CA GLN A 25 -8.67 -9.70 -0.03
C GLN A 25 -9.83 -8.70 0.18
N LEU A 26 -10.61 -8.44 -0.87
CA LEU A 26 -11.84 -7.64 -0.76
C LEU A 26 -12.86 -8.32 0.16
N HIS A 27 -13.04 -9.62 0.01
CA HIS A 27 -13.94 -10.41 0.87
C HIS A 27 -13.49 -10.43 2.33
N LEU A 28 -12.19 -10.53 2.57
CA LEU A 28 -11.57 -10.45 3.90
C LEU A 28 -11.59 -9.04 4.49
N GLY A 29 -12.01 -8.03 3.72
CA GLY A 29 -12.14 -6.66 4.16
C GLY A 29 -10.79 -5.98 4.45
N VAL A 30 -9.80 -6.17 3.57
CA VAL A 30 -8.54 -5.42 3.61
C VAL A 30 -8.86 -3.92 3.46
N ASP A 31 -8.14 -3.05 4.20
CA ASP A 31 -8.47 -1.61 4.21
C ASP A 31 -8.06 -0.91 2.91
N TYR A 32 -6.91 -1.30 2.35
CA TYR A 32 -6.34 -0.69 1.15
C TYR A 32 -5.77 -1.75 0.21
N ILE A 33 -5.95 -1.57 -1.10
CA ILE A 33 -5.27 -2.33 -2.15
C ILE A 33 -4.55 -1.34 -3.06
N GLN A 34 -3.22 -1.48 -3.18
CA GLN A 34 -2.42 -0.73 -4.15
C GLN A 34 -2.23 -1.55 -5.42
N ILE A 35 -2.67 -1.03 -6.55
CA ILE A 35 -2.34 -1.57 -7.86
C ILE A 35 -0.93 -1.08 -8.24
N ARG A 36 0.05 -2.01 -8.21
CA ARG A 36 1.47 -1.70 -8.42
C ARG A 36 2.08 -2.57 -9.51
N GLU A 37 1.62 -2.36 -10.73
CA GLU A 37 2.07 -3.07 -11.93
C GLU A 37 2.89 -2.10 -12.79
N LYS A 38 4.17 -1.94 -12.45
CA LYS A 38 5.06 -0.86 -12.95
C LYS A 38 5.34 -0.90 -14.46
N ASP A 39 5.14 -2.04 -15.09
CA ASP A 39 5.41 -2.27 -16.52
C ASP A 39 4.15 -2.10 -17.39
N LEU A 40 3.02 -1.74 -16.81
CA LEU A 40 1.82 -1.44 -17.57
C LEU A 40 1.86 -0.01 -18.15
N SER A 41 1.37 0.12 -19.38
CA SER A 41 1.02 1.42 -19.95
C SER A 41 -0.12 2.07 -19.14
N ALA A 42 -0.32 3.38 -19.32
CA ALA A 42 -1.43 4.09 -18.70
C ALA A 42 -2.79 3.47 -19.02
N ARG A 43 -2.97 3.04 -20.25
CA ARG A 43 -4.21 2.41 -20.73
C ARG A 43 -4.45 1.06 -20.04
N GLU A 44 -3.45 0.18 -20.05
CA GLU A 44 -3.57 -1.14 -19.42
C GLU A 44 -3.79 -1.02 -17.91
N LEU A 45 -3.10 -0.09 -17.25
CA LEU A 45 -3.30 0.19 -15.84
C LEU A 45 -4.73 0.67 -15.57
N ALA A 46 -5.25 1.58 -16.39
CA ALA A 46 -6.62 2.06 -16.27
C ALA A 46 -7.64 0.94 -16.47
N GLU A 47 -7.49 0.14 -17.53
CA GLU A 47 -8.39 -0.99 -17.84
C GLU A 47 -8.41 -2.01 -16.69
N PHE A 48 -7.24 -2.42 -16.18
CA PHE A 48 -7.16 -3.35 -15.06
C PHE A 48 -7.74 -2.76 -13.77
N SER A 49 -7.42 -1.49 -13.46
CA SER A 49 -7.90 -0.84 -12.25
C SER A 49 -9.42 -0.62 -12.27
N LEU A 50 -10.01 -0.32 -13.42
CA LEU A 50 -11.47 -0.25 -13.58
C LEU A 50 -12.14 -1.60 -13.31
N ALA A 51 -11.54 -2.71 -13.77
CA ALA A 51 -12.05 -4.04 -13.47
C ALA A 51 -11.98 -4.35 -11.95
N VAL A 52 -10.93 -3.89 -11.26
CA VAL A 52 -10.83 -4.02 -9.78
C VAL A 52 -11.89 -3.18 -9.07
N LEU A 53 -12.12 -1.94 -9.51
CA LEU A 53 -13.17 -1.07 -8.98
C LEU A 53 -14.55 -1.71 -9.15
N GLU A 54 -14.84 -2.26 -10.33
CA GLU A 54 -16.09 -2.96 -10.61
C GLU A 54 -16.30 -4.17 -9.68
N VAL A 55 -15.27 -5.00 -9.48
CA VAL A 55 -15.33 -6.13 -8.55
C VAL A 55 -15.59 -5.65 -7.11
N ARG A 56 -14.96 -4.56 -6.68
CA ARG A 56 -15.23 -3.95 -5.38
C ARG A 56 -16.69 -3.52 -5.25
N GLU A 57 -17.24 -2.80 -6.24
CA GLU A 57 -18.63 -2.29 -6.19
C GLU A 57 -19.67 -3.42 -6.21
N ASN A 58 -19.40 -4.49 -6.95
CA ASN A 58 -20.31 -5.63 -7.07
C ASN A 58 -20.18 -6.63 -5.89
N GLY A 59 -19.15 -6.48 -5.04
CA GLY A 59 -18.96 -7.31 -3.86
C GLY A 59 -19.93 -6.98 -2.73
N ARG A 60 -20.23 -7.96 -1.85
CA ARG A 60 -20.96 -7.70 -0.61
C ARG A 60 -19.99 -7.05 0.39
N HIS A 61 -20.18 -5.77 0.63
CA HIS A 61 -19.24 -4.98 1.41
C HIS A 61 -19.35 -5.23 2.92
N THR A 62 -18.20 -5.28 3.54
CA THR A 62 -18.00 -4.99 4.97
C THR A 62 -18.40 -3.53 5.25
N ARG A 63 -18.51 -3.14 6.53
CA ARG A 63 -18.95 -1.81 6.98
C ARG A 63 -18.25 -0.62 6.34
N GLN A 64 -17.02 -0.80 5.85
CA GLN A 64 -16.25 0.22 5.10
C GLN A 64 -15.65 -0.42 3.85
N PRO A 65 -15.86 0.17 2.66
CA PRO A 65 -15.30 -0.36 1.42
C PRO A 65 -13.77 -0.21 1.40
N THR A 66 -13.10 -1.24 0.89
CA THR A 66 -11.66 -1.20 0.60
C THR A 66 -11.33 -0.04 -0.33
N LYS A 67 -10.29 0.72 -0.01
CA LYS A 67 -9.78 1.81 -0.84
C LYS A 67 -8.80 1.29 -1.90
N ILE A 68 -9.03 1.66 -3.15
CA ILE A 68 -8.17 1.29 -4.29
C ILE A 68 -7.20 2.44 -4.57
N ILE A 69 -5.91 2.15 -4.49
CA ILE A 69 -4.81 3.08 -4.58
C ILE A 69 -3.96 2.76 -5.82
N LEU A 70 -3.57 3.73 -6.61
CA LEU A 70 -2.65 3.51 -7.74
C LEU A 70 -1.22 3.91 -7.37
N ASN A 71 -0.26 3.10 -7.83
CA ASN A 71 1.15 3.41 -7.63
C ASN A 71 1.60 4.50 -8.60
N SER A 72 2.05 5.64 -8.09
CA SER A 72 2.69 6.77 -8.79
C SER A 72 1.87 7.46 -9.90
N ARG A 73 0.74 6.92 -10.32
CA ARG A 73 -0.05 7.41 -11.46
C ARG A 73 -1.30 8.16 -11.00
N ALA A 74 -1.08 9.37 -10.45
CA ALA A 74 -2.17 10.26 -10.02
C ALA A 74 -3.09 10.67 -11.18
N ASP A 75 -2.54 10.84 -12.38
CA ASP A 75 -3.28 11.12 -13.61
C ASP A 75 -4.30 10.02 -13.94
N VAL A 76 -3.88 8.77 -13.88
CA VAL A 76 -4.76 7.61 -14.10
C VAL A 76 -5.76 7.49 -12.94
N ALA A 77 -5.31 7.64 -11.69
CA ALA A 77 -6.19 7.54 -10.52
C ALA A 77 -7.35 8.54 -10.59
N LEU A 78 -7.08 9.79 -10.95
CA LEU A 78 -8.11 10.81 -11.15
C LEU A 78 -9.04 10.46 -12.31
N ALA A 79 -8.50 10.00 -13.44
CA ALA A 79 -9.28 9.69 -14.64
C ALA A 79 -10.30 8.56 -14.43
N ILE A 80 -9.96 7.56 -13.60
CA ILE A 80 -10.82 6.38 -13.36
C ILE A 80 -11.63 6.45 -12.06
N GLY A 81 -11.47 7.52 -11.26
CA GLY A 81 -12.13 7.64 -9.96
C GLY A 81 -11.62 6.67 -8.90
N ALA A 82 -10.32 6.34 -8.91
CA ALA A 82 -9.70 5.59 -7.83
C ALA A 82 -9.66 6.40 -6.53
N ASP A 83 -9.54 5.74 -5.39
CA ASP A 83 -9.60 6.41 -4.08
C ASP A 83 -8.31 7.17 -3.72
N GLY A 84 -7.17 6.82 -4.31
CA GLY A 84 -5.92 7.47 -3.96
C GLY A 84 -4.71 7.08 -4.80
N VAL A 85 -3.57 7.65 -4.42
CA VAL A 85 -2.28 7.41 -5.06
C VAL A 85 -1.19 7.19 -4.02
N HIS A 86 -0.29 6.25 -4.30
CA HIS A 86 0.91 6.02 -3.50
C HIS A 86 2.13 6.59 -4.23
N LEU A 87 2.76 7.58 -3.65
CA LEU A 87 3.89 8.33 -4.20
C LEU A 87 5.21 7.88 -3.56
N PRO A 88 6.34 7.88 -4.30
CA PRO A 88 7.65 7.67 -3.71
C PRO A 88 8.07 8.85 -2.84
N ALA A 89 9.12 8.65 -2.02
CA ALA A 89 9.61 9.65 -1.06
C ALA A 89 10.03 10.96 -1.73
N ASP A 90 10.64 10.87 -2.91
CA ASP A 90 11.19 11.97 -3.71
C ASP A 90 10.17 12.63 -4.66
N ALA A 91 8.92 12.15 -4.67
CA ALA A 91 7.89 12.77 -5.50
C ALA A 91 7.72 14.26 -5.15
N PRO A 92 7.57 15.15 -6.14
CA PRO A 92 7.34 16.56 -5.89
C PRO A 92 6.08 16.76 -5.02
N ARG A 93 6.06 17.86 -4.28
CA ARG A 93 4.88 18.27 -3.53
C ARG A 93 3.79 18.66 -4.51
N GLN A 94 2.63 18.09 -4.36
CA GLN A 94 1.48 18.36 -5.21
C GLN A 94 0.19 18.22 -4.41
N THR A 95 -0.78 19.04 -4.73
CA THR A 95 -2.14 18.93 -4.20
C THR A 95 -2.95 18.08 -5.17
N LEU A 96 -3.57 17.01 -4.67
CA LEU A 96 -4.37 16.07 -5.45
C LEU A 96 -5.78 16.01 -4.85
N PRO A 97 -6.63 17.01 -5.10
CA PRO A 97 -7.96 17.08 -4.52
C PRO A 97 -8.76 15.83 -4.90
N GLY A 98 -9.43 15.24 -3.91
CA GLY A 98 -10.25 14.04 -4.09
C GLY A 98 -9.49 12.72 -4.03
N LEU A 99 -8.15 12.73 -3.98
CA LEU A 99 -7.35 11.52 -3.78
C LEU A 99 -6.74 11.46 -2.38
N LEU A 100 -6.78 10.27 -1.77
CA LEU A 100 -5.89 9.94 -0.66
C LEU A 100 -4.45 9.90 -1.19
N VAL A 101 -3.55 10.60 -0.51
CA VAL A 101 -2.13 10.59 -0.83
C VAL A 101 -1.38 9.76 0.19
N ILE A 102 -0.77 8.68 -0.27
CA ILE A 102 0.12 7.83 0.51
C ILE A 102 1.56 8.12 0.06
N ARG A 103 2.50 8.15 0.99
CA ARG A 103 3.91 8.37 0.65
C ARG A 103 4.81 7.33 1.28
N SER A 104 5.72 6.77 0.48
CA SER A 104 6.85 5.99 1.00
C SER A 104 7.82 6.91 1.73
N CYS A 105 8.37 6.46 2.87
CA CYS A 105 9.44 7.15 3.58
C CYS A 105 10.46 6.12 4.09
N HIS A 106 11.74 6.52 4.02
CA HIS A 106 12.90 5.68 4.37
C HIS A 106 13.78 6.32 5.46
N SER A 107 13.33 7.42 6.03
CA SER A 107 13.99 8.10 7.16
C SER A 107 12.97 8.88 7.99
N VAL A 108 13.30 9.12 9.26
CA VAL A 108 12.48 9.98 10.14
C VAL A 108 12.38 11.41 9.61
N GLN A 109 13.40 11.89 8.90
CA GLN A 109 13.37 13.22 8.30
C GLN A 109 12.38 13.31 7.13
N GLU A 110 12.32 12.26 6.29
CA GLU A 110 11.30 12.17 5.23
C GLU A 110 9.90 12.14 5.83
N VAL A 111 9.69 11.37 6.91
CA VAL A 111 8.41 11.30 7.62
C VAL A 111 7.94 12.67 8.11
N LYS A 112 8.84 13.46 8.74
CA LYS A 112 8.52 14.82 9.22
C LYS A 112 8.12 15.76 8.10
N ASN A 113 8.68 15.58 6.91
CA ASN A 113 8.46 16.43 5.75
C ASN A 113 7.35 15.94 4.82
N ALA A 114 6.83 14.74 5.05
CA ALA A 114 5.86 14.11 4.17
C ALA A 114 4.52 14.84 4.16
N GLN A 115 4.07 15.21 2.97
CA GLN A 115 2.69 15.64 2.72
C GLN A 115 1.90 14.42 2.24
N ALA A 116 1.16 13.81 3.14
CA ALA A 116 0.40 12.58 2.88
C ALA A 116 -0.75 12.44 3.90
N ASP A 117 -1.73 11.62 3.58
CA ASP A 117 -2.78 11.21 4.51
C ASP A 117 -2.28 10.10 5.44
N PHE A 118 -1.42 9.21 4.92
CA PHE A 118 -0.63 8.29 5.73
C PHE A 118 0.70 7.93 5.03
N ILE A 119 1.59 7.33 5.80
CA ILE A 119 2.97 7.04 5.42
C ILE A 119 3.19 5.53 5.41
N VAL A 120 3.91 5.04 4.42
CA VAL A 120 4.45 3.68 4.40
C VAL A 120 5.95 3.77 4.68
N PHE A 121 6.37 3.24 5.82
CA PHE A 121 7.73 3.32 6.32
C PHE A 121 8.44 1.96 6.25
N GLY A 122 9.61 1.93 5.69
CA GLY A 122 10.40 0.70 5.53
C GLY A 122 11.62 0.84 4.65
N PRO A 123 12.36 -0.26 4.46
CA PRO A 123 12.02 -1.64 4.85
C PRO A 123 12.33 -1.94 6.33
N ILE A 124 11.43 -2.67 7.02
CA ILE A 124 11.59 -2.96 8.46
C ILE A 124 12.47 -4.19 8.70
N PHE A 125 12.08 -5.36 8.19
CA PHE A 125 12.77 -6.64 8.44
C PHE A 125 13.47 -7.19 7.20
N GLN A 126 13.01 -6.83 5.99
CA GLN A 126 13.58 -7.29 4.73
C GLN A 126 13.42 -6.22 3.66
N GLY A 127 14.54 -5.84 3.03
CA GLY A 127 14.60 -4.93 1.88
C GLY A 127 14.78 -5.66 0.55
N HIS A 128 14.91 -4.89 -0.52
CA HIS A 128 15.33 -5.35 -1.83
C HIS A 128 16.79 -4.94 -2.07
N GLY A 129 17.64 -5.91 -2.46
CA GLY A 129 19.07 -5.64 -2.65
C GLY A 129 19.74 -5.14 -1.36
N ASP A 130 20.66 -4.20 -1.49
CA ASP A 130 21.48 -3.66 -0.41
C ASP A 130 20.81 -2.51 0.37
N GLN A 131 19.49 -2.36 0.28
CA GLN A 131 18.78 -1.32 1.05
C GLN A 131 18.96 -1.55 2.55
N PRO A 132 19.41 -0.52 3.31
CA PRO A 132 19.53 -0.63 4.76
C PRO A 132 18.16 -0.87 5.39
N LEU A 133 18.12 -1.79 6.35
CA LEU A 133 16.91 -2.07 7.12
C LEU A 133 16.68 -0.98 8.16
N MET A 134 15.46 -0.50 8.27
CA MET A 134 15.09 0.51 9.27
C MET A 134 14.93 -0.10 10.67
N GLY A 135 14.41 -1.31 10.75
CA GLY A 135 14.14 -1.97 12.02
C GLY A 135 13.04 -1.31 12.86
N LEU A 136 12.73 -1.95 13.99
CA LEU A 136 11.64 -1.49 14.87
C LEU A 136 11.95 -0.17 15.60
N GLU A 137 13.22 0.13 15.86
CA GLU A 137 13.60 1.38 16.52
C GLU A 137 13.35 2.58 15.64
N GLN A 138 13.72 2.51 14.36
CA GLN A 138 13.44 3.58 13.40
C GLN A 138 11.94 3.68 13.12
N LEU A 139 11.22 2.56 13.09
CA LEU A 139 9.76 2.58 12.99
C LEU A 139 9.13 3.33 14.16
N ARG A 140 9.60 3.09 15.40
CA ARG A 140 9.12 3.78 16.60
C ARG A 140 9.40 5.28 16.52
N ALA A 141 10.61 5.66 16.10
CA ALA A 141 10.98 7.06 15.93
C ALA A 141 10.15 7.73 14.82
N ALA A 142 9.89 7.03 13.71
CA ALA A 142 9.06 7.52 12.62
C ALA A 142 7.60 7.72 13.06
N ALA A 143 7.02 6.74 13.76
CA ALA A 143 5.66 6.83 14.28
C ALA A 143 5.49 7.98 15.27
N ALA A 144 6.47 8.16 16.20
CA ALA A 144 6.45 9.26 17.17
C ALA A 144 6.64 10.65 16.52
N ALA A 145 7.37 10.72 15.40
CA ALA A 145 7.63 11.97 14.69
C ALA A 145 6.52 12.37 13.70
N SER A 146 5.64 11.44 13.35
CA SER A 146 4.59 11.64 12.35
C SER A 146 3.29 12.13 12.98
N PRO A 147 2.68 13.19 12.46
CA PRO A 147 1.30 13.54 12.79
C PRO A 147 0.27 12.70 12.03
N LYS A 148 0.72 11.81 11.17
CA LYS A 148 -0.09 10.96 10.29
C LYS A 148 0.13 9.50 10.60
N PRO A 149 -0.85 8.61 10.32
CA PRO A 149 -0.69 7.18 10.47
C PRO A 149 0.56 6.66 9.74
N VAL A 150 1.31 5.75 10.38
CA VAL A 150 2.49 5.10 9.80
C VAL A 150 2.21 3.62 9.65
N PHE A 151 2.46 3.10 8.46
CA PHE A 151 2.33 1.68 8.12
C PHE A 151 3.70 1.06 7.93
N ALA A 152 3.94 -0.09 8.53
CA ALA A 152 5.20 -0.81 8.40
C ALA A 152 5.23 -1.64 7.10
N LEU A 153 6.34 -1.56 6.34
CA LEU A 153 6.58 -2.31 5.11
C LEU A 153 7.96 -2.96 5.12
N GLY A 154 8.07 -4.12 4.47
CA GLY A 154 9.34 -4.81 4.21
C GLY A 154 9.60 -5.94 5.19
N GLY A 155 9.36 -7.18 4.73
CA GLY A 155 9.50 -8.40 5.53
C GLY A 155 8.50 -8.51 6.68
N VAL A 156 7.41 -7.77 6.62
CA VAL A 156 6.30 -7.90 7.58
C VAL A 156 5.48 -9.13 7.22
N ASP A 157 5.18 -9.94 8.22
CA ASP A 157 4.32 -11.12 8.18
C ASP A 157 3.38 -11.15 9.40
N TRP A 158 2.52 -12.17 9.50
CA TRP A 158 1.54 -12.27 10.61
C TRP A 158 2.21 -12.51 11.96
N ASP A 159 3.39 -13.15 12.00
CA ASP A 159 4.14 -13.47 13.23
C ASP A 159 4.83 -12.23 13.81
N ASN A 160 5.24 -11.29 12.96
CA ASN A 160 5.94 -10.09 13.38
C ASN A 160 5.10 -8.81 13.37
N ALA A 161 3.90 -8.84 12.80
CA ALA A 161 2.99 -7.68 12.72
C ALA A 161 2.74 -7.03 14.10
N ALA A 162 2.55 -7.84 15.15
CA ALA A 162 2.36 -7.35 16.51
C ALA A 162 3.54 -6.50 17.01
N LYS A 163 4.77 -6.81 16.60
CA LYS A 163 5.98 -6.02 16.93
C LYS A 163 5.95 -4.64 16.26
N CYS A 164 5.45 -4.57 15.02
CA CYS A 164 5.26 -3.29 14.31
C CYS A 164 4.22 -2.42 15.03
N MET A 165 3.10 -3.01 15.46
CA MET A 165 2.07 -2.29 16.20
C MET A 165 2.60 -1.78 17.54
N ALA A 166 3.37 -2.59 18.29
CA ALA A 166 4.02 -2.18 19.53
C ALA A 166 5.09 -1.08 19.31
N ALA A 167 5.63 -0.96 18.12
CA ALA A 167 6.52 0.13 17.73
C ALA A 167 5.76 1.40 17.28
N GLY A 168 4.43 1.42 17.32
CA GLY A 168 3.60 2.58 17.02
C GLY A 168 3.06 2.64 15.59
N ALA A 169 3.23 1.59 14.79
CA ALA A 169 2.56 1.53 13.49
C ALA A 169 1.04 1.42 13.67
N GLU A 170 0.26 2.03 12.80
CA GLU A 170 -1.20 1.89 12.76
C GLU A 170 -1.65 0.72 11.89
N GLY A 171 -0.80 0.31 10.96
CA GLY A 171 -1.06 -0.78 10.05
C GLY A 171 0.20 -1.40 9.48
N ILE A 172 -0.03 -2.43 8.68
CA ILE A 172 1.01 -3.15 7.96
C ILE A 172 0.74 -3.11 6.45
N ALA A 173 1.81 -3.08 5.67
CA ALA A 173 1.77 -3.14 4.22
C ALA A 173 2.63 -4.29 3.71
N GLY A 174 2.22 -4.93 2.62
CA GLY A 174 2.98 -6.03 2.05
C GLY A 174 2.49 -6.51 0.70
N ILE A 175 3.33 -7.28 0.03
CA ILE A 175 3.00 -8.04 -1.18
C ILE A 175 2.74 -9.49 -0.80
N ARG A 176 3.80 -10.21 -0.42
CA ARG A 176 3.75 -11.66 -0.12
C ARG A 176 2.77 -11.99 1.00
N LEU A 177 2.72 -11.18 2.05
CA LEU A 177 1.78 -11.32 3.16
C LEU A 177 0.33 -11.53 2.73
N PHE A 178 -0.06 -11.01 1.57
CA PHE A 178 -1.42 -11.08 1.05
C PHE A 178 -1.56 -11.99 -0.18
N GLN A 179 -0.44 -12.36 -0.82
CA GLN A 179 -0.42 -13.17 -2.04
C GLN A 179 0.04 -14.61 -1.81
N ASP A 180 0.74 -14.85 -0.72
CA ASP A 180 1.26 -16.17 -0.38
C ASP A 180 0.39 -16.83 0.70
N PRO A 181 -0.39 -17.88 0.37
CA PRO A 181 -1.26 -18.54 1.33
C PRO A 181 -0.50 -19.34 2.40
N SER A 182 0.84 -19.46 2.29
CA SER A 182 1.69 -20.12 3.28
C SER A 182 2.17 -19.20 4.40
N LEU A 183 1.94 -17.89 4.28
CA LEU A 183 2.20 -16.86 5.28
C LEU A 183 0.91 -16.50 6.01
#